data_db6cbd963d2890105a3e1ed2e889c317
#
_entry.id   db6cbd963d2890105a3e1ed2e889c317
#
_cell.length_a   1.000
_cell.length_b   1.000
_cell.length_c   1.000
_cell.angle_alpha   90.00
_cell.angle_beta   90.00
_cell.angle_gamma   90.00
#
_symmetry.space_group_name_H-M   'P 1'
#
loop_
_entity.id
_entity.type
_entity.pdbx_description
1 polymer ?
#
loop_
_entity_poly.entity_id
_entity_poly.type
_entity_poly.pdbx_seq_one_letter_code
_entity_poly.pdbx_strand_id
1 'polypeptide(L)'
;MFRSKLLVFAVVLALLISAFSGIGNAGAATGRLSVSISAGQTAFNADEGALVNVTVRNDGKVPARILKWFTPYEDVEEALFAVSRDGLAVQYIGADYKRLAPTAADYVFLAPGESFTRTVDLRNYYDLSASGRYSIQFRVSSLFLRSEKAALVKRDTTLVSNTLTLDIAGRQTAVREIQPDLVSGSTSFNRCNGSQQSSLNTARSEASTYAANALSYLSTGTQGPRYTTWFGVFDSTRYSIVQSHFSSLSSAMDTAPITFDCTCKKKNVYAYVYPNQPYVIYLCNVFWTAPMIGTDSKAGTLIHETSHFYVVASTDDWAYGQSGAQSLAISDPSKAVDNADSHEYFAENNPYQP
;
A
#
# COMPACT_ATOMS: atom_id res chain seq x y z
N MET A 1 19.33 -86.78 -52.32
CA MET A 1 19.85 -85.58 -53.00
C MET A 1 18.96 -84.41 -52.72
N PHE A 2 19.22 -83.67 -51.64
CA PHE A 2 18.72 -82.33 -51.59
C PHE A 2 19.56 -81.58 -50.51
N ARG A 3 20.24 -80.55 -50.91
CA ARG A 3 21.10 -79.70 -50.08
C ARG A 3 20.24 -78.67 -49.34
N SER A 4 20.23 -78.71 -48.04
CA SER A 4 19.59 -77.68 -47.23
C SER A 4 20.59 -76.53 -47.03
N LYS A 5 20.17 -75.35 -47.44
CA LYS A 5 20.89 -74.08 -47.19
C LYS A 5 20.49 -73.58 -45.81
N LEU A 6 21.43 -73.51 -44.87
CA LEU A 6 21.25 -72.79 -43.61
C LEU A 6 21.26 -71.29 -43.91
N LEU A 7 20.14 -70.64 -43.59
CA LEU A 7 20.06 -69.18 -43.49
C LEU A 7 20.37 -68.81 -42.05
N VAL A 8 21.49 -68.10 -41.88
CA VAL A 8 21.86 -67.51 -40.66
C VAL A 8 21.07 -66.17 -40.53
N PHE A 9 20.07 -66.11 -39.65
CA PHE A 9 19.41 -64.90 -39.27
C PHE A 9 20.24 -64.19 -38.18
N ALA A 10 20.94 -63.14 -38.54
CA ALA A 10 21.54 -62.20 -37.59
C ALA A 10 20.42 -61.36 -36.94
N VAL A 11 20.11 -61.67 -35.72
CA VAL A 11 19.23 -60.84 -34.92
C VAL A 11 20.02 -59.64 -34.46
N VAL A 12 19.84 -58.50 -35.10
CA VAL A 12 20.32 -57.20 -34.61
C VAL A 12 19.38 -56.77 -33.49
N LEU A 13 19.80 -56.97 -32.27
CA LEU A 13 19.12 -56.45 -31.05
C LEU A 13 19.38 -54.94 -31.00
N ALA A 14 18.48 -54.16 -31.55
CA ALA A 14 18.49 -52.69 -31.37
C ALA A 14 18.11 -52.38 -29.91
N LEU A 15 19.10 -52.06 -29.10
CA LEU A 15 18.90 -51.44 -27.77
C LEU A 15 18.29 -50.05 -27.98
N LEU A 16 16.97 -49.96 -27.88
CA LEU A 16 16.26 -48.69 -27.66
C LEU A 16 16.58 -48.20 -26.25
N ILE A 17 17.62 -47.39 -26.15
CA ILE A 17 17.82 -46.54 -24.94
C ILE A 17 16.71 -45.50 -24.97
N SER A 18 15.62 -45.81 -24.29
CA SER A 18 14.61 -44.79 -23.90
C SER A 18 15.28 -43.81 -22.97
N ALA A 19 15.75 -42.72 -23.53
CA ALA A 19 16.08 -41.53 -22.74
C ALA A 19 14.78 -41.08 -22.07
N PHE A 20 14.55 -41.51 -20.85
CA PHE A 20 13.61 -40.85 -19.96
C PHE A 20 14.16 -39.45 -19.73
N SER A 21 13.75 -38.54 -20.62
CA SER A 21 13.83 -37.12 -20.31
C SER A 21 12.94 -36.91 -19.10
N GLY A 22 13.57 -36.94 -17.92
CA GLY A 22 12.94 -36.47 -16.70
C GLY A 22 12.40 -35.07 -17.00
N ILE A 23 11.07 -34.95 -17.11
CA ILE A 23 10.39 -33.68 -17.02
C ILE A 23 10.65 -33.22 -15.59
N GLY A 24 11.82 -32.64 -15.39
CA GLY A 24 12.07 -31.85 -14.21
C GLY A 24 10.96 -30.81 -14.18
N ASN A 25 10.08 -30.89 -13.16
CA ASN A 25 9.23 -29.76 -12.82
C ASN A 25 10.15 -28.54 -12.75
N ALA A 26 10.19 -27.75 -13.81
CA ALA A 26 10.74 -26.42 -13.78
C ALA A 26 9.85 -25.66 -12.78
N GLY A 27 10.20 -25.72 -11.51
CA GLY A 27 9.64 -24.84 -10.50
C GLY A 27 9.72 -23.45 -11.10
N ALA A 28 8.59 -22.75 -11.18
CA ALA A 28 8.52 -21.42 -11.73
C ALA A 28 9.66 -20.60 -11.12
N ALA A 29 10.64 -20.23 -11.97
CA ALA A 29 11.78 -19.45 -11.54
C ALA A 29 11.22 -18.09 -11.10
N THR A 30 11.12 -17.87 -9.82
CA THR A 30 10.67 -16.59 -9.23
C THR A 30 11.82 -15.60 -9.33
N GLY A 31 11.55 -14.40 -9.85
CA GLY A 31 12.47 -13.28 -9.71
C GLY A 31 12.77 -13.10 -8.21
N ARG A 32 14.04 -13.06 -7.86
CA ARG A 32 14.47 -12.83 -6.48
C ARG A 32 14.97 -11.41 -6.36
N LEU A 33 14.15 -10.53 -5.78
CA LEU A 33 14.58 -9.19 -5.46
C LEU A 33 15.37 -9.18 -4.14
N SER A 34 16.40 -8.36 -4.08
CA SER A 34 17.10 -7.97 -2.87
C SER A 34 17.12 -6.45 -2.77
N VAL A 35 17.23 -5.96 -1.55
CA VAL A 35 17.39 -4.54 -1.27
C VAL A 35 18.52 -4.35 -0.25
N SER A 36 19.31 -3.32 -0.45
CA SER A 36 20.32 -2.87 0.50
C SER A 36 20.23 -1.36 0.68
N ILE A 37 20.57 -0.89 1.86
CA ILE A 37 20.67 0.55 2.17
C ILE A 37 22.05 0.90 2.69
N SER A 38 22.50 2.10 2.35
CA SER A 38 23.79 2.68 2.81
C SER A 38 23.67 4.18 2.96
N ALA A 39 24.55 4.77 3.77
CA ALA A 39 24.70 6.22 3.86
C ALA A 39 26.17 6.59 3.64
N GLY A 40 26.42 7.79 3.14
CA GLY A 40 27.78 8.32 2.95
C GLY A 40 28.47 8.64 4.27
N GLN A 41 27.70 8.84 5.33
CA GLN A 41 28.17 9.13 6.68
C GLN A 41 27.22 8.49 7.70
N THR A 42 27.68 8.33 8.93
CA THR A 42 26.88 7.75 10.02
C THR A 42 26.39 8.78 11.04
N ALA A 43 26.83 10.02 10.92
CA ALA A 43 26.39 11.13 11.75
C ALA A 43 25.97 12.30 10.87
N PHE A 44 24.85 12.91 11.21
CA PHE A 44 24.23 14.03 10.49
C PHE A 44 23.95 15.18 11.45
N ASN A 45 24.33 16.38 11.06
CA ASN A 45 23.97 17.60 11.78
C ASN A 45 22.52 18.01 11.50
N ALA A 46 21.98 18.86 12.37
CA ALA A 46 20.58 19.29 12.29
C ALA A 46 20.17 19.90 10.94
N ASP A 47 21.10 20.54 10.24
CA ASP A 47 20.85 21.21 8.95
C ASP A 47 21.18 20.34 7.72
N GLU A 48 21.79 19.17 7.93
CA GLU A 48 22.11 18.21 6.86
C GLU A 48 20.96 17.26 6.59
N GLY A 49 20.77 16.84 5.32
CA GLY A 49 19.84 15.80 4.94
C GLY A 49 20.25 14.43 5.51
N ALA A 50 19.32 13.68 6.08
CA ALA A 50 19.55 12.28 6.44
C ALA A 50 19.49 11.39 5.18
N LEU A 51 20.55 11.47 4.36
CA LEU A 51 20.60 10.87 3.03
C LEU A 51 20.91 9.36 3.10
N VAL A 52 19.99 8.54 2.63
CA VAL A 52 20.14 7.10 2.53
C VAL A 52 20.04 6.66 1.08
N ASN A 53 21.03 5.90 0.60
CA ASN A 53 20.97 5.25 -0.70
C ASN A 53 20.28 3.91 -0.58
N VAL A 54 19.26 3.70 -1.40
CA VAL A 54 18.50 2.43 -1.51
C VAL A 54 18.85 1.79 -2.83
N THR A 55 19.40 0.58 -2.80
CA THR A 55 19.69 -0.22 -4.00
C THR A 55 18.75 -1.41 -4.03
N VAL A 56 17.94 -1.52 -5.10
CA VAL A 56 17.10 -2.69 -5.39
C VAL A 56 17.71 -3.44 -6.55
N ARG A 57 17.85 -4.77 -6.42
CA ARG A 57 18.49 -5.64 -7.41
C ARG A 57 17.66 -6.90 -7.66
N ASN A 58 17.65 -7.37 -8.90
CA ASN A 58 17.14 -8.68 -9.26
C ASN A 58 18.28 -9.72 -9.24
N ASP A 59 18.36 -10.50 -8.17
CA ASP A 59 19.30 -11.63 -8.02
C ASP A 59 18.77 -12.93 -8.63
N GLY A 60 17.57 -12.90 -9.22
CA GLY A 60 16.95 -14.05 -9.86
C GLY A 60 17.48 -14.31 -11.26
N LYS A 61 16.97 -15.38 -11.87
CA LYS A 61 17.31 -15.80 -13.25
C LYS A 61 16.24 -15.39 -14.28
N VAL A 62 15.17 -14.76 -13.83
CA VAL A 62 14.05 -14.27 -14.66
C VAL A 62 13.80 -12.81 -14.34
N PRO A 63 13.21 -12.04 -15.28
CA PRO A 63 12.80 -10.66 -14.99
C PRO A 63 11.89 -10.61 -13.76
N ALA A 64 12.12 -9.62 -12.92
CA ALA A 64 11.30 -9.30 -11.77
C ALA A 64 10.63 -7.95 -11.97
N ARG A 65 9.49 -7.75 -11.33
CA ARG A 65 8.81 -6.47 -11.30
C ARG A 65 8.43 -6.09 -9.87
N ILE A 66 8.49 -4.82 -9.58
CA ILE A 66 8.09 -4.24 -8.31
C ILE A 66 7.26 -2.99 -8.58
N LEU A 67 6.20 -2.80 -7.82
CA LEU A 67 5.36 -1.62 -7.94
C LEU A 67 6.17 -0.38 -7.54
N LYS A 68 6.19 0.65 -8.39
CA LYS A 68 7.02 1.86 -8.22
C LYS A 68 6.77 2.53 -6.88
N TRP A 69 5.50 2.60 -6.46
CA TRP A 69 5.07 3.27 -5.23
C TRP A 69 5.73 2.70 -3.97
N PHE A 70 6.05 1.40 -3.99
CA PHE A 70 6.77 0.71 -2.91
C PHE A 70 8.29 0.67 -3.14
N THR A 71 8.80 1.63 -3.90
CA THR A 71 10.24 1.84 -4.13
C THR A 71 10.53 3.34 -4.21
N PRO A 72 11.76 3.80 -3.97
CA PRO A 72 12.12 5.18 -4.25
C PRO A 72 12.49 5.39 -5.73
N TYR A 73 11.91 4.63 -6.67
CA TYR A 73 12.32 4.68 -8.09
C TYR A 73 12.09 6.05 -8.73
N GLU A 74 10.93 6.65 -8.51
CA GLU A 74 10.58 8.01 -8.94
C GLU A 74 10.57 8.95 -7.73
N ASP A 75 9.81 8.63 -6.71
CA ASP A 75 9.68 9.39 -5.45
C ASP A 75 9.38 8.41 -4.31
N VAL A 76 9.39 8.86 -3.07
CA VAL A 76 8.92 8.09 -1.92
C VAL A 76 7.46 8.48 -1.70
N GLU A 77 6.58 7.56 -1.99
CA GLU A 77 5.13 7.79 -1.94
C GLU A 77 4.41 6.89 -0.91
N GLU A 78 5.18 6.11 -0.14
CA GLU A 78 4.69 5.19 0.90
C GLU A 78 5.70 5.11 2.04
N ALA A 79 5.29 4.56 3.18
CA ALA A 79 6.17 4.32 4.33
C ALA A 79 7.16 3.17 4.07
N LEU A 80 8.21 3.42 3.28
CA LEU A 80 9.15 2.40 2.82
C LEU A 80 10.15 1.91 3.87
N PHE A 81 10.25 2.59 5.02
CA PHE A 81 11.26 2.28 6.04
C PHE A 81 10.64 2.04 7.41
N ALA A 82 11.11 1.01 8.08
CA ALA A 82 10.96 0.90 9.52
C ALA A 82 12.07 1.76 10.17
N VAL A 83 11.67 2.85 10.80
CA VAL A 83 12.58 3.77 11.49
C VAL A 83 12.29 3.72 12.98
N SER A 84 13.34 3.60 13.80
CA SER A 84 13.23 3.70 15.24
C SER A 84 14.34 4.56 15.81
N ARG A 85 14.07 5.27 16.91
CA ARG A 85 15.05 6.00 17.69
C ARG A 85 15.08 5.40 19.10
N ASP A 86 16.24 4.95 19.53
CA ASP A 86 16.44 4.34 20.86
C ASP A 86 15.43 3.19 21.14
N GLY A 87 15.06 2.45 20.09
CA GLY A 87 14.10 1.33 20.13
C GLY A 87 12.62 1.73 20.03
N LEU A 88 12.29 3.02 20.02
CA LEU A 88 10.92 3.51 19.82
C LEU A 88 10.67 3.81 18.34
N ALA A 89 9.53 3.40 17.82
CA ALA A 89 9.15 3.68 16.42
C ALA A 89 9.09 5.18 16.17
N VAL A 90 9.59 5.60 15.01
CA VAL A 90 9.52 6.98 14.52
C VAL A 90 8.38 7.09 13.54
N GLN A 91 7.58 8.12 13.71
CA GLN A 91 6.39 8.37 12.91
C GLN A 91 6.74 8.70 11.47
N TYR A 92 6.02 8.08 10.53
CA TYR A 92 5.98 8.50 9.13
C TYR A 92 5.21 9.83 9.03
N ILE A 93 5.72 10.77 8.27
CA ILE A 93 5.12 12.10 8.06
C ILE A 93 4.94 12.43 6.59
N GLY A 94 5.19 11.46 5.71
CA GLY A 94 4.92 11.57 4.28
C GLY A 94 3.42 11.51 3.99
N ALA A 95 3.06 11.57 2.72
CA ALA A 95 1.67 11.49 2.28
C ALA A 95 1.26 10.05 1.98
N ASP A 96 0.01 9.71 2.30
CA ASP A 96 -0.67 8.51 1.84
C ASP A 96 -1.61 8.86 0.68
N TYR A 97 -1.70 8.00 -0.33
CA TYR A 97 -2.31 8.33 -1.61
C TYR A 97 -3.37 7.32 -2.02
N LYS A 98 -4.62 7.74 -2.19
CA LYS A 98 -5.61 6.93 -2.92
C LYS A 98 -5.33 6.97 -4.42
N ARG A 99 -5.12 5.79 -4.99
CA ARG A 99 -4.75 5.61 -6.40
C ARG A 99 -5.73 4.72 -7.14
N LEU A 100 -5.70 4.81 -8.46
CA LEU A 100 -6.27 3.77 -9.32
C LEU A 100 -5.54 2.45 -9.06
N ALA A 101 -6.24 1.33 -9.27
CA ALA A 101 -5.60 0.01 -9.25
C ALA A 101 -4.39 -0.01 -10.21
N PRO A 102 -3.26 -0.61 -9.81
CA PRO A 102 -2.02 -0.52 -10.56
C PRO A 102 -2.12 -1.20 -11.93
N THR A 103 -1.56 -0.54 -12.93
CA THR A 103 -1.42 -1.02 -14.31
C THR A 103 0.02 -1.49 -14.58
N ALA A 104 0.28 -2.05 -15.74
CA ALA A 104 1.65 -2.46 -16.12
C ALA A 104 2.65 -1.30 -16.10
N ALA A 105 2.20 -0.06 -16.36
CA ALA A 105 3.05 1.14 -16.36
C ALA A 105 3.53 1.55 -14.96
N ASP A 106 2.84 1.08 -13.91
CA ASP A 106 3.16 1.41 -12.52
C ASP A 106 4.25 0.50 -11.92
N TYR A 107 4.80 -0.42 -12.72
CA TYR A 107 5.85 -1.33 -12.27
C TYR A 107 7.21 -0.98 -12.87
N VAL A 108 8.25 -1.12 -12.05
CA VAL A 108 9.64 -1.21 -12.50
C VAL A 108 9.93 -2.65 -12.87
N PHE A 109 10.53 -2.86 -14.04
CA PHE A 109 11.00 -4.16 -14.50
C PHE A 109 12.52 -4.20 -14.39
N LEU A 110 13.04 -5.25 -13.77
CA LEU A 110 14.47 -5.50 -13.64
C LEU A 110 14.82 -6.83 -14.30
N ALA A 111 15.68 -6.80 -15.30
CA ALA A 111 16.27 -7.99 -15.90
C ALA A 111 17.13 -8.74 -14.86
N PRO A 112 17.47 -10.03 -15.08
CA PRO A 112 18.41 -10.75 -14.22
C PRO A 112 19.73 -9.99 -14.05
N GLY A 113 20.13 -9.75 -12.81
CA GLY A 113 21.34 -8.99 -12.45
C GLY A 113 21.21 -7.47 -12.50
N GLU A 114 20.11 -6.94 -13.03
CA GLU A 114 19.87 -5.49 -13.08
C GLU A 114 19.54 -4.93 -11.70
N SER A 115 19.90 -3.68 -11.49
CA SER A 115 19.64 -2.93 -10.26
C SER A 115 19.47 -1.44 -10.54
N PHE A 116 18.81 -0.75 -9.59
CA PHE A 116 18.83 0.69 -9.53
C PHE A 116 19.18 1.17 -8.12
N THR A 117 19.73 2.37 -8.01
CA THR A 117 19.98 3.04 -6.74
C THR A 117 19.33 4.41 -6.75
N ARG A 118 18.73 4.78 -5.62
CA ARG A 118 18.16 6.11 -5.37
C ARG A 118 18.57 6.60 -4.01
N THR A 119 18.79 7.91 -3.91
CA THR A 119 19.08 8.59 -2.64
C THR A 119 17.79 9.19 -2.10
N VAL A 120 17.48 8.92 -0.84
CA VAL A 120 16.31 9.41 -0.11
C VAL A 120 16.77 10.25 1.06
N ASP A 121 16.26 11.48 1.19
CA ASP A 121 16.39 12.24 2.43
C ASP A 121 15.23 11.84 3.37
N LEU A 122 15.55 11.07 4.41
CA LEU A 122 14.55 10.54 5.34
C LEU A 122 13.80 11.62 6.11
N ARG A 123 14.36 12.83 6.25
CA ARG A 123 13.69 13.94 6.96
C ARG A 123 12.42 14.43 6.26
N ASN A 124 12.28 14.16 4.97
CA ASN A 124 11.08 14.51 4.23
C ASN A 124 9.91 13.56 4.53
N TYR A 125 10.20 12.41 5.13
CA TYR A 125 9.22 11.31 5.27
C TYR A 125 9.09 10.77 6.69
N TYR A 126 10.03 11.09 7.59
CA TYR A 126 10.02 10.61 8.97
C TYR A 126 10.34 11.74 9.95
N ASP A 127 9.70 11.73 11.12
CA ASP A 127 9.97 12.72 12.15
C ASP A 127 11.36 12.48 12.80
N LEU A 128 12.38 13.06 12.20
CA LEU A 128 13.75 13.05 12.70
C LEU A 128 14.09 14.34 13.48
N SER A 129 13.08 15.00 14.07
CA SER A 129 13.25 16.25 14.81
C SER A 129 14.01 16.11 16.12
N ALA A 130 14.00 14.92 16.72
CA ALA A 130 14.69 14.66 17.96
C ALA A 130 16.09 14.10 17.75
N SER A 131 17.08 14.60 18.49
CA SER A 131 18.46 14.04 18.47
C SER A 131 18.48 12.62 19.05
N GLY A 132 19.31 11.75 18.47
CA GLY A 132 19.44 10.37 18.96
C GLY A 132 20.08 9.44 17.97
N ARG A 133 20.13 8.17 18.36
CA ARG A 133 20.57 7.07 17.49
C ARG A 133 19.39 6.42 16.82
N TYR A 134 19.36 6.52 15.50
CA TYR A 134 18.30 5.97 14.67
C TYR A 134 18.71 4.64 14.04
N SER A 135 17.80 3.68 14.09
CA SER A 135 17.89 2.41 13.35
C SER A 135 16.92 2.46 12.20
N ILE A 136 17.41 2.20 10.99
CA ILE A 136 16.67 2.35 9.74
C ILE A 136 16.78 1.05 8.95
N GLN A 137 15.65 0.55 8.46
CA GLN A 137 15.60 -0.64 7.61
C GLN A 137 14.54 -0.42 6.52
N PHE A 138 14.92 -0.58 5.26
CA PHE A 138 13.92 -0.63 4.19
C PHE A 138 13.08 -1.90 4.33
N ARG A 139 11.75 -1.76 4.26
CA ARG A 139 10.84 -2.88 4.47
C ARG A 139 9.55 -2.71 3.67
N VAL A 140 9.33 -3.59 2.70
CA VAL A 140 8.14 -3.59 1.83
C VAL A 140 7.53 -4.98 1.78
N SER A 141 6.21 -5.05 1.90
CA SER A 141 5.46 -6.32 1.84
C SER A 141 5.51 -6.95 0.45
N SER A 142 5.56 -8.28 0.39
CA SER A 142 5.54 -9.05 -0.86
C SER A 142 4.25 -8.94 -1.66
N LEU A 143 3.18 -8.39 -1.08
CA LEU A 143 1.92 -8.14 -1.80
C LEU A 143 2.15 -7.29 -3.06
N PHE A 144 3.20 -6.47 -3.06
CA PHE A 144 3.57 -5.56 -4.14
C PHE A 144 4.59 -6.14 -5.13
N LEU A 145 5.07 -7.37 -4.87
CA LEU A 145 6.05 -8.08 -5.69
C LEU A 145 5.34 -9.16 -6.52
N ARG A 146 4.66 -8.81 -7.60
CA ARG A 146 3.97 -9.80 -8.46
C ARG A 146 4.80 -10.24 -9.65
N SER A 147 4.89 -11.57 -9.84
CA SER A 147 5.20 -12.21 -11.11
C SER A 147 3.89 -12.51 -11.84
N GLU A 148 3.80 -12.23 -13.14
CA GLU A 148 2.59 -12.44 -13.96
C GLU A 148 2.03 -13.87 -14.00
N LYS A 149 2.79 -14.86 -13.55
CA LYS A 149 2.42 -16.29 -13.58
C LYS A 149 2.38 -16.96 -12.20
N ALA A 150 2.58 -16.23 -11.12
CA ALA A 150 2.48 -16.82 -9.78
C ALA A 150 1.01 -16.82 -9.35
N ALA A 151 0.33 -17.97 -9.53
CA ALA A 151 -0.76 -18.35 -8.65
C ALA A 151 -0.33 -18.05 -7.20
N LEU A 152 -1.23 -17.45 -6.41
CA LEU A 152 -1.10 -17.09 -5.00
C LEU A 152 -0.03 -17.95 -4.27
N VAL A 153 1.22 -17.56 -4.34
CA VAL A 153 2.26 -18.16 -3.52
C VAL A 153 2.04 -17.57 -2.13
N LYS A 154 1.43 -18.38 -1.27
CA LYS A 154 1.37 -18.16 0.18
C LYS A 154 2.80 -18.13 0.75
N ARG A 155 3.53 -17.05 0.53
CA ARG A 155 4.71 -16.71 1.32
C ARG A 155 4.69 -15.22 1.52
N ASP A 156 4.49 -14.86 2.76
CA ASP A 156 4.73 -13.51 3.26
C ASP A 156 6.24 -13.24 3.18
N THR A 157 6.70 -12.90 1.98
CA THR A 157 8.11 -12.53 1.75
C THR A 157 8.18 -11.02 1.76
N THR A 158 8.52 -10.47 2.91
CA THR A 158 8.85 -9.05 3.03
C THR A 158 10.22 -8.81 2.38
N LEU A 159 10.32 -7.84 1.49
CA LEU A 159 11.62 -7.36 0.99
C LEU A 159 12.23 -6.48 2.08
N VAL A 160 13.33 -6.95 2.67
CA VAL A 160 13.96 -6.31 3.83
C VAL A 160 15.45 -6.09 3.54
N SER A 161 15.94 -4.87 3.83
CA SER A 161 17.35 -4.55 3.72
C SER A 161 18.17 -4.95 4.96
N ASN A 162 19.48 -4.73 4.90
CA ASN A 162 20.30 -4.56 6.08
C ASN A 162 19.76 -3.41 6.96
N THR A 163 20.09 -3.43 8.23
CA THR A 163 19.82 -2.31 9.15
C THR A 163 20.97 -1.30 9.06
N LEU A 164 20.62 -0.02 8.97
CA LEU A 164 21.54 1.11 9.02
C LEU A 164 21.35 1.85 10.34
N THR A 165 22.44 2.17 11.02
CA THR A 165 22.42 2.97 12.25
C THR A 165 23.03 4.33 11.99
N LEU A 166 22.28 5.40 12.30
CA LEU A 166 22.70 6.79 12.12
C LEU A 166 22.56 7.56 13.44
N ASP A 167 23.55 8.37 13.76
CA ASP A 167 23.46 9.36 14.83
C ASP A 167 23.01 10.69 14.21
N ILE A 168 21.82 11.16 14.56
CA ILE A 168 21.21 12.36 13.98
C ILE A 168 21.06 13.41 15.08
N ALA A 169 21.64 14.59 14.84
CA ALA A 169 21.31 15.78 15.60
C ALA A 169 19.97 16.32 15.06
N GLY A 170 18.94 16.20 15.86
CA GLY A 170 17.59 16.60 15.49
C GLY A 170 17.48 18.11 15.32
N ARG A 171 16.63 18.54 14.42
CA ARG A 171 16.20 19.93 14.29
C ARG A 171 14.90 20.09 15.04
N GLN A 172 14.84 21.02 15.97
CA GLN A 172 13.54 21.47 16.46
C GLN A 172 12.78 22.08 15.27
N THR A 173 11.93 21.28 14.64
CA THR A 173 10.92 21.82 13.77
C THR A 173 10.05 22.70 14.64
N ALA A 174 9.96 24.00 14.31
CA ALA A 174 8.86 24.78 14.81
C ALA A 174 7.61 23.99 14.44
N VAL A 175 6.96 23.39 15.43
CA VAL A 175 5.65 22.78 15.27
C VAL A 175 4.82 23.91 14.67
N ARG A 176 4.55 23.82 13.39
CA ARG A 176 3.57 24.69 12.77
C ARG A 176 2.25 24.19 13.33
N GLU A 177 1.90 24.68 14.51
CA GLU A 177 0.53 24.59 14.98
C GLU A 177 -0.33 25.25 13.89
N ILE A 178 -0.80 24.41 12.97
CA ILE A 178 -1.97 24.77 12.19
C ILE A 178 -3.10 24.57 13.20
N GLN A 179 -3.28 25.56 14.05
CA GLN A 179 -4.58 25.80 14.67
C GLN A 179 -5.25 26.91 13.85
N PRO A 180 -6.10 26.55 12.91
CA PRO A 180 -7.21 27.43 12.66
C PRO A 180 -8.12 27.30 13.88
N ASP A 181 -8.76 28.38 14.30
CA ASP A 181 -9.98 28.34 15.11
C ASP A 181 -11.07 27.66 14.30
N LEU A 182 -10.99 26.33 14.13
CA LEU A 182 -11.86 25.56 13.26
C LEU A 182 -13.15 25.30 14.04
N VAL A 183 -14.21 25.95 13.62
CA VAL A 183 -15.57 25.68 14.10
C VAL A 183 -15.90 24.22 13.79
N SER A 184 -16.30 23.46 14.81
CA SER A 184 -16.74 22.07 14.67
C SER A 184 -17.72 21.92 13.52
N GLY A 185 -17.51 20.92 12.65
CA GLY A 185 -18.36 20.66 11.47
C GLY A 185 -18.14 21.60 10.29
N SER A 186 -17.21 22.57 10.38
CA SER A 186 -16.96 23.49 9.25
C SER A 186 -16.29 22.80 8.07
N THR A 187 -16.56 23.29 6.86
CA THR A 187 -15.82 22.91 5.65
C THR A 187 -15.09 24.14 5.11
N SER A 188 -13.79 24.00 4.93
CA SER A 188 -12.91 25.02 4.36
C SER A 188 -12.38 24.59 3.00
N PHE A 189 -12.06 25.55 2.14
CA PHE A 189 -11.62 25.28 0.77
C PHE A 189 -10.36 26.07 0.44
N ASN A 190 -9.32 25.38 -0.01
CA ASN A 190 -8.13 26.01 -0.56
C ASN A 190 -8.09 25.82 -2.09
N ARG A 191 -8.14 26.94 -2.82
CA ARG A 191 -8.07 26.99 -4.29
C ARG A 191 -9.11 26.12 -5.02
N CYS A 192 -10.25 25.84 -4.41
CA CYS A 192 -11.40 25.18 -5.04
C CYS A 192 -12.31 26.22 -5.67
N ASN A 193 -12.71 26.02 -6.93
CA ASN A 193 -13.74 26.86 -7.56
C ASN A 193 -15.15 26.51 -7.04
N GLY A 194 -16.16 27.32 -7.37
CA GLY A 194 -17.52 27.18 -6.84
C GLY A 194 -18.17 25.83 -7.15
N SER A 195 -17.96 25.26 -8.34
CA SER A 195 -18.51 23.93 -8.68
C SER A 195 -17.81 22.81 -7.90
N GLN A 196 -16.51 22.94 -7.68
CA GLN A 196 -15.74 22.00 -6.83
C GLN A 196 -16.21 22.06 -5.39
N GLN A 197 -16.42 23.27 -4.82
CA GLN A 197 -16.95 23.42 -3.45
C GLN A 197 -18.33 22.78 -3.29
N SER A 198 -19.25 23.00 -4.24
CA SER A 198 -20.56 22.33 -4.25
C SER A 198 -20.43 20.81 -4.29
N SER A 199 -19.58 20.28 -5.19
CA SER A 199 -19.34 18.85 -5.31
C SER A 199 -18.76 18.25 -4.01
N LEU A 200 -17.83 18.95 -3.35
CA LEU A 200 -17.20 18.51 -2.10
C LEU A 200 -18.17 18.53 -0.91
N ASN A 201 -19.05 19.54 -0.83
CA ASN A 201 -20.09 19.55 0.19
C ASN A 201 -21.04 18.36 0.04
N THR A 202 -21.45 18.05 -1.21
CA THR A 202 -22.25 16.85 -1.49
C THR A 202 -21.48 15.57 -1.14
N ALA A 203 -20.23 15.46 -1.56
CA ALA A 203 -19.40 14.29 -1.29
C ALA A 203 -19.22 14.06 0.24
N ARG A 204 -19.02 15.12 1.02
CA ARG A 204 -18.94 15.04 2.48
C ARG A 204 -20.25 14.54 3.10
N SER A 205 -21.39 15.04 2.63
CA SER A 205 -22.72 14.61 3.10
C SER A 205 -22.96 13.12 2.79
N GLU A 206 -22.59 12.66 1.60
CA GLU A 206 -22.70 11.25 1.21
C GLU A 206 -21.70 10.37 2.00
N ALA A 207 -20.48 10.85 2.24
CA ALA A 207 -19.50 10.15 3.07
C ALA A 207 -19.98 10.01 4.53
N SER A 208 -20.60 11.04 5.10
CA SER A 208 -21.25 10.96 6.42
C SER A 208 -22.34 9.87 6.42
N THR A 209 -23.18 9.82 5.39
CA THR A 209 -24.22 8.78 5.23
C THR A 209 -23.60 7.37 5.14
N TYR A 210 -22.52 7.22 4.38
CA TYR A 210 -21.78 5.97 4.26
C TYR A 210 -21.19 5.51 5.60
N ALA A 211 -20.52 6.41 6.30
CA ALA A 211 -19.89 6.10 7.60
C ALA A 211 -20.95 5.73 8.67
N ALA A 212 -22.05 6.47 8.74
CA ALA A 212 -23.16 6.18 9.65
C ALA A 212 -23.84 4.83 9.35
N ASN A 213 -24.05 4.50 8.06
CA ASN A 213 -24.61 3.21 7.65
C ASN A 213 -23.68 2.04 8.00
N ALA A 214 -22.37 2.20 7.74
CA ALA A 214 -21.36 1.21 8.07
C ALA A 214 -21.28 0.98 9.61
N LEU A 215 -21.28 2.07 10.39
CA LEU A 215 -21.31 2.00 11.85
C LEU A 215 -22.57 1.32 12.37
N SER A 216 -23.73 1.64 11.80
CA SER A 216 -25.02 1.00 12.15
C SER A 216 -24.95 -0.50 11.93
N TYR A 217 -24.46 -0.97 10.77
CA TYR A 217 -24.26 -2.38 10.48
C TYR A 217 -23.37 -3.06 11.53
N LEU A 218 -22.23 -2.47 11.84
CA LEU A 218 -21.28 -3.00 12.84
C LEU A 218 -21.87 -3.00 14.26
N SER A 219 -22.68 -1.99 14.60
CA SER A 219 -23.29 -1.86 15.94
C SER A 219 -24.33 -2.94 16.23
N THR A 220 -24.91 -3.58 15.22
CA THR A 220 -25.81 -4.73 15.38
C THR A 220 -25.07 -6.05 15.63
N GLY A 221 -23.74 -6.07 15.54
CA GLY A 221 -22.95 -7.30 15.63
C GLY A 221 -23.05 -8.19 14.41
N THR A 222 -23.54 -7.68 13.29
CA THR A 222 -23.71 -8.44 12.03
C THR A 222 -22.38 -8.87 11.45
N GLN A 223 -22.24 -10.15 11.12
CA GLN A 223 -21.02 -10.79 10.60
C GLN A 223 -21.24 -11.33 9.17
N GLY A 224 -22.12 -10.68 8.42
CA GLY A 224 -22.54 -11.10 7.09
C GLY A 224 -21.49 -10.92 5.99
N PRO A 225 -21.87 -11.18 4.73
CA PRO A 225 -21.00 -11.04 3.56
C PRO A 225 -20.35 -9.67 3.46
N ARG A 226 -21.05 -8.57 3.82
CA ARG A 226 -20.51 -7.23 3.80
C ARG A 226 -19.22 -7.11 4.64
N TYR A 227 -19.20 -7.67 5.85
CA TYR A 227 -17.99 -7.65 6.68
C TYR A 227 -16.91 -8.59 6.14
N THR A 228 -17.28 -9.85 5.86
CA THR A 228 -16.31 -10.87 5.53
C THR A 228 -15.62 -10.64 4.18
N THR A 229 -16.27 -9.97 3.25
CA THR A 229 -15.69 -9.62 1.94
C THR A 229 -14.50 -8.67 2.08
N TRP A 230 -14.56 -7.69 2.98
CA TRP A 230 -13.57 -6.63 3.06
C TRP A 230 -12.58 -6.79 4.22
N PHE A 231 -12.97 -7.54 5.29
CA PHE A 231 -12.14 -7.72 6.48
C PHE A 231 -11.83 -9.19 6.82
N GLY A 232 -12.34 -10.12 5.99
CA GLY A 232 -12.07 -11.56 6.12
C GLY A 232 -12.94 -12.25 7.18
N VAL A 233 -12.54 -13.48 7.49
CA VAL A 233 -13.25 -14.30 8.47
C VAL A 233 -13.36 -13.57 9.80
N PHE A 234 -14.54 -13.64 10.42
CA PHE A 234 -14.81 -12.96 11.68
C PHE A 234 -13.80 -13.33 12.79
N ASP A 235 -13.35 -12.30 13.47
CA ASP A 235 -12.59 -12.36 14.71
C ASP A 235 -13.03 -11.17 15.57
N SER A 236 -13.31 -11.39 16.84
CA SER A 236 -13.91 -10.38 17.69
C SER A 236 -13.02 -9.16 17.92
N THR A 237 -11.71 -9.37 17.97
CA THR A 237 -10.75 -8.27 18.14
C THR A 237 -10.70 -7.39 16.89
N ARG A 238 -10.56 -8.01 15.71
CA ARG A 238 -10.57 -7.28 14.43
C ARG A 238 -11.90 -6.57 14.18
N TYR A 239 -13.01 -7.24 14.50
CA TYR A 239 -14.34 -6.63 14.38
C TYR A 239 -14.47 -5.36 15.24
N SER A 240 -14.01 -5.43 16.49
CA SER A 240 -14.02 -4.27 17.40
C SER A 240 -13.14 -3.13 16.90
N ILE A 241 -11.99 -3.44 16.25
CA ILE A 241 -11.14 -2.43 15.61
C ILE A 241 -11.90 -1.74 14.48
N VAL A 242 -12.49 -2.48 13.55
CA VAL A 242 -13.28 -1.92 12.44
C VAL A 242 -14.45 -1.08 12.95
N GLN A 243 -15.15 -1.55 13.99
CA GLN A 243 -16.24 -0.79 14.61
C GLN A 243 -15.73 0.53 15.21
N SER A 244 -14.58 0.52 15.87
CA SER A 244 -13.94 1.73 16.42
C SER A 244 -13.54 2.70 15.30
N HIS A 245 -12.97 2.18 14.21
CA HIS A 245 -12.62 2.98 13.04
C HIS A 245 -13.85 3.68 12.46
N PHE A 246 -14.95 2.96 12.25
CA PHE A 246 -16.19 3.56 11.72
C PHE A 246 -16.88 4.51 12.71
N SER A 247 -16.72 4.31 14.00
CA SER A 247 -17.17 5.30 15.01
C SER A 247 -16.41 6.61 14.86
N SER A 248 -15.08 6.54 14.70
CA SER A 248 -14.24 7.71 14.48
C SER A 248 -14.49 8.37 13.12
N LEU A 249 -14.66 7.58 12.04
CA LEU A 249 -14.97 8.07 10.70
C LEU A 249 -16.32 8.81 10.66
N SER A 250 -17.38 8.23 11.26
CA SER A 250 -18.69 8.87 11.34
C SER A 250 -18.59 10.20 12.09
N SER A 251 -17.93 10.21 13.25
CA SER A 251 -17.70 11.45 14.00
C SER A 251 -16.92 12.48 13.19
N ALA A 252 -15.86 12.07 12.48
CA ALA A 252 -15.05 12.98 11.68
C ALA A 252 -15.83 13.59 10.51
N MET A 253 -16.61 12.78 9.76
CA MET A 253 -17.42 13.28 8.67
C MET A 253 -18.47 14.31 9.14
N ASP A 254 -19.06 14.10 10.31
CA ASP A 254 -20.09 14.96 10.86
C ASP A 254 -19.53 16.22 11.53
N THR A 255 -18.47 16.06 12.33
CA THR A 255 -18.07 17.10 13.29
C THR A 255 -16.67 17.68 13.06
N ALA A 256 -15.79 16.99 12.30
CA ALA A 256 -14.44 17.52 12.11
C ALA A 256 -14.43 18.76 11.17
N PRO A 257 -13.52 19.70 11.43
CA PRO A 257 -13.31 20.86 10.55
C PRO A 257 -12.46 20.46 9.35
N ILE A 258 -13.09 19.97 8.28
CA ILE A 258 -12.38 19.47 7.10
C ILE A 258 -11.99 20.61 6.17
N THR A 259 -10.72 20.63 5.76
CA THR A 259 -10.19 21.51 4.71
C THR A 259 -9.92 20.70 3.45
N PHE A 260 -10.57 21.07 2.37
CA PHE A 260 -10.32 20.50 1.05
C PHE A 260 -9.35 21.39 0.25
N ASP A 261 -8.26 20.79 -0.23
CA ASP A 261 -7.26 21.45 -1.06
C ASP A 261 -7.35 20.97 -2.49
N CYS A 262 -7.60 21.89 -3.44
CA CYS A 262 -7.76 21.60 -4.86
C CYS A 262 -6.50 21.89 -5.69
N THR A 263 -5.33 21.98 -5.06
CA THR A 263 -4.09 22.32 -5.76
C THR A 263 -3.42 21.14 -6.45
N CYS A 264 -3.75 19.90 -6.06
CA CYS A 264 -3.14 18.70 -6.62
C CYS A 264 -3.38 18.54 -8.12
N LYS A 265 -2.33 18.13 -8.86
CA LYS A 265 -2.36 17.92 -10.33
C LYS A 265 -1.94 16.50 -10.72
N LYS A 266 -1.74 15.59 -9.76
CA LYS A 266 -1.39 14.19 -10.05
C LYS A 266 -2.53 13.53 -10.85
N LYS A 267 -2.18 12.86 -11.97
CA LYS A 267 -3.17 12.38 -12.95
C LYS A 267 -3.82 11.04 -12.56
N ASN A 268 -3.08 10.17 -11.87
CA ASN A 268 -3.51 8.80 -11.54
C ASN A 268 -3.89 8.65 -10.06
N VAL A 269 -4.16 9.76 -9.39
CA VAL A 269 -4.46 9.85 -7.96
C VAL A 269 -5.83 10.49 -7.78
N TYR A 270 -6.63 9.93 -6.87
CA TYR A 270 -7.89 10.52 -6.43
C TYR A 270 -7.64 11.65 -5.46
N ALA A 271 -6.94 11.34 -4.38
CA ALA A 271 -6.63 12.27 -3.31
C ALA A 271 -5.36 11.81 -2.58
N TYR A 272 -4.90 12.62 -1.62
CA TYR A 272 -3.91 12.23 -0.63
C TYR A 272 -4.08 13.05 0.64
N VAL A 273 -3.53 12.52 1.73
CA VAL A 273 -3.44 13.20 3.02
C VAL A 273 -2.06 13.05 3.61
N TYR A 274 -1.74 13.89 4.59
CA TYR A 274 -0.64 13.65 5.53
C TYR A 274 -1.27 13.16 6.83
N PRO A 275 -1.05 11.91 7.27
CA PRO A 275 -1.72 11.34 8.44
C PRO A 275 -1.58 12.13 9.73
N ASN A 276 -0.45 12.83 9.87
CA ASN A 276 -0.15 13.71 11.00
C ASN A 276 -0.71 15.14 10.87
N GLN A 277 -1.41 15.47 9.77
CA GLN A 277 -2.08 16.75 9.54
C GLN A 277 -3.58 16.53 9.40
N PRO A 278 -4.30 16.22 10.50
CA PRO A 278 -5.67 15.77 10.44
C PRO A 278 -6.59 16.78 9.77
N TYR A 279 -7.53 16.21 9.01
CA TYR A 279 -8.62 16.88 8.35
C TYR A 279 -8.24 17.80 7.18
N VAL A 280 -7.02 17.71 6.64
CA VAL A 280 -6.67 18.36 5.37
C VAL A 280 -6.59 17.28 4.27
N ILE A 281 -7.47 17.35 3.28
CA ILE A 281 -7.57 16.39 2.18
C ILE A 281 -7.25 17.09 0.86
N TYR A 282 -6.25 16.60 0.15
CA TYR A 282 -5.78 17.13 -1.13
C TYR A 282 -6.39 16.34 -2.29
N LEU A 283 -7.25 17.01 -3.09
CA LEU A 283 -8.00 16.40 -4.19
C LEU A 283 -7.21 16.49 -5.50
N CYS A 284 -7.00 15.34 -6.14
CA CYS A 284 -6.25 15.21 -7.38
C CYS A 284 -7.18 14.98 -8.60
N ASN A 285 -6.60 14.72 -9.77
CA ASN A 285 -7.35 14.76 -11.01
C ASN A 285 -8.43 13.68 -11.14
N VAL A 286 -8.18 12.47 -10.63
CA VAL A 286 -9.14 11.35 -10.73
C VAL A 286 -10.41 11.63 -9.93
N PHE A 287 -10.28 12.24 -8.76
CA PHE A 287 -11.42 12.60 -7.91
C PHE A 287 -12.52 13.35 -8.66
N TRP A 288 -12.14 14.29 -9.54
CA TRP A 288 -13.11 15.13 -10.22
C TRP A 288 -13.96 14.39 -11.24
N THR A 289 -13.46 13.27 -11.78
CA THR A 289 -14.16 12.42 -12.74
C THR A 289 -14.86 11.22 -12.10
N ALA A 290 -14.60 10.94 -10.83
CA ALA A 290 -15.23 9.87 -10.08
C ALA A 290 -16.75 10.12 -9.91
N PRO A 291 -17.58 9.06 -9.82
CA PRO A 291 -19.01 9.22 -9.50
C PRO A 291 -19.15 9.80 -8.07
N MET A 292 -20.32 10.37 -7.77
CA MET A 292 -20.57 10.91 -6.43
C MET A 292 -20.63 9.82 -5.38
N ILE A 293 -21.36 8.73 -5.69
CA ILE A 293 -21.55 7.53 -4.88
C ILE A 293 -21.33 6.27 -5.73
N GLY A 294 -21.22 5.12 -5.12
CA GLY A 294 -20.95 3.82 -5.79
C GLY A 294 -19.51 3.39 -5.58
N THR A 295 -18.94 2.60 -6.48
CA THR A 295 -17.55 2.10 -6.36
C THR A 295 -16.55 3.17 -6.76
N ASP A 296 -15.45 3.31 -5.99
CA ASP A 296 -14.40 4.31 -6.20
C ASP A 296 -14.96 5.73 -6.32
N SER A 297 -15.92 6.05 -5.47
CA SER A 297 -16.69 7.27 -5.52
C SER A 297 -15.99 8.47 -4.83
N LYS A 298 -16.51 9.67 -5.05
CA LYS A 298 -16.08 10.85 -4.31
C LYS A 298 -16.31 10.68 -2.80
N ALA A 299 -17.50 10.17 -2.43
CA ALA A 299 -17.83 9.91 -1.03
C ALA A 299 -16.95 8.82 -0.41
N GLY A 300 -16.73 7.71 -1.14
CA GLY A 300 -15.83 6.65 -0.73
C GLY A 300 -14.39 7.11 -0.58
N THR A 301 -13.89 7.93 -1.52
CA THR A 301 -12.57 8.57 -1.42
C THR A 301 -12.43 9.38 -0.13
N LEU A 302 -13.45 10.12 0.31
CA LEU A 302 -13.37 10.86 1.58
C LEU A 302 -13.29 9.93 2.81
N ILE A 303 -13.97 8.77 2.77
CA ILE A 303 -13.82 7.73 3.80
C ILE A 303 -12.39 7.20 3.83
N HIS A 304 -11.85 6.83 2.66
CA HIS A 304 -10.50 6.33 2.50
C HIS A 304 -9.47 7.30 3.09
N GLU A 305 -9.43 8.54 2.59
CA GLU A 305 -8.46 9.55 3.03
C GLU A 305 -8.59 9.88 4.52
N THR A 306 -9.82 9.96 5.03
CA THR A 306 -10.04 10.26 6.44
C THR A 306 -9.60 9.12 7.35
N SER A 307 -9.63 7.88 6.86
CA SER A 307 -9.19 6.71 7.62
C SER A 307 -7.68 6.72 7.91
N HIS A 308 -6.87 7.35 7.06
CA HIS A 308 -5.42 7.47 7.28
C HIS A 308 -5.04 8.36 8.46
N PHE A 309 -5.86 9.35 8.82
CA PHE A 309 -5.48 10.24 9.92
C PHE A 309 -5.24 9.47 11.22
N TYR A 310 -4.08 9.71 11.86
CA TYR A 310 -3.70 9.06 13.12
C TYR A 310 -4.72 9.26 14.24
N VAL A 311 -5.48 10.34 14.20
CA VAL A 311 -6.56 10.64 15.17
C VAL A 311 -7.89 9.97 14.82
N VAL A 312 -7.99 9.25 13.69
CA VAL A 312 -9.22 8.61 13.21
C VAL A 312 -9.06 7.09 13.22
N ALA A 313 -8.34 6.51 12.27
CA ALA A 313 -8.19 5.07 12.16
C ALA A 313 -6.73 4.63 11.89
N SER A 314 -5.85 5.55 11.46
CA SER A 314 -4.42 5.26 11.20
C SER A 314 -4.21 4.11 10.21
N THR A 315 -5.07 4.00 9.20
CA THR A 315 -4.97 2.95 8.18
C THR A 315 -3.83 3.21 7.20
N ASP A 316 -3.32 2.13 6.62
CA ASP A 316 -2.32 2.11 5.55
C ASP A 316 -2.95 1.68 4.21
N ASP A 317 -2.17 1.78 3.11
CA ASP A 317 -2.53 1.31 1.77
C ASP A 317 -1.89 -0.05 1.46
N TRP A 318 -2.45 -1.12 2.02
CA TRP A 318 -1.97 -2.49 1.82
C TRP A 318 -2.41 -3.12 0.50
N ALA A 319 -3.51 -2.67 -0.07
CA ALA A 319 -4.05 -3.17 -1.33
C ALA A 319 -4.93 -2.13 -2.00
N TYR A 320 -4.90 -2.08 -3.32
CA TYR A 320 -5.64 -1.13 -4.13
C TYR A 320 -6.73 -1.83 -4.95
N GLY A 321 -7.89 -1.19 -5.04
CA GLY A 321 -9.06 -1.65 -5.79
C GLY A 321 -9.79 -2.81 -5.12
N GLN A 322 -11.06 -3.03 -5.49
CA GLN A 322 -11.91 -4.07 -4.88
C GLN A 322 -11.26 -5.45 -4.90
N SER A 323 -10.69 -5.87 -6.02
CA SER A 323 -10.07 -7.20 -6.13
C SER A 323 -8.83 -7.35 -5.24
N GLY A 324 -8.07 -6.27 -5.04
CA GLY A 324 -6.93 -6.21 -4.13
C GLY A 324 -7.37 -6.33 -2.68
N ALA A 325 -8.33 -5.51 -2.26
CA ALA A 325 -8.87 -5.51 -0.89
C ALA A 325 -9.53 -6.87 -0.53
N GLN A 326 -10.31 -7.47 -1.44
CA GLN A 326 -10.88 -8.81 -1.25
C GLN A 326 -9.81 -9.90 -1.11
N SER A 327 -8.76 -9.84 -1.95
CA SER A 327 -7.63 -10.76 -1.86
C SER A 327 -6.89 -10.61 -0.53
N LEU A 328 -6.73 -9.38 -0.05
CA LEU A 328 -6.12 -9.07 1.24
C LEU A 328 -6.96 -9.62 2.39
N ALA A 329 -8.28 -9.43 2.36
CA ALA A 329 -9.20 -9.93 3.36
C ALA A 329 -9.13 -11.46 3.54
N ILE A 330 -8.83 -12.19 2.45
CA ILE A 330 -8.66 -13.65 2.50
C ILE A 330 -7.26 -14.04 2.98
N SER A 331 -6.23 -13.35 2.49
CA SER A 331 -4.82 -13.74 2.72
C SER A 331 -4.25 -13.23 4.03
N ASP A 332 -4.62 -12.02 4.45
CA ASP A 332 -4.16 -11.35 5.67
C ASP A 332 -5.26 -10.44 6.24
N PRO A 333 -6.23 -11.00 6.97
CA PRO A 333 -7.30 -10.21 7.60
C PRO A 333 -6.80 -9.12 8.57
N SER A 334 -5.61 -9.29 9.15
CA SER A 334 -5.03 -8.29 10.05
C SER A 334 -4.62 -7.02 9.30
N LYS A 335 -4.07 -7.18 8.09
CA LYS A 335 -3.82 -6.05 7.20
C LYS A 335 -5.10 -5.49 6.58
N ALA A 336 -6.11 -6.34 6.33
CA ALA A 336 -7.37 -5.87 5.78
C ALA A 336 -8.11 -4.88 6.71
N VAL A 337 -8.03 -5.08 8.03
CA VAL A 337 -8.62 -4.13 9.01
C VAL A 337 -7.81 -2.85 9.16
N ASP A 338 -6.63 -2.80 8.56
CA ASP A 338 -5.73 -1.65 8.53
C ASP A 338 -5.60 -1.06 7.10
N ASN A 339 -6.44 -1.51 6.17
CA ASN A 339 -6.39 -1.08 4.76
C ASN A 339 -7.47 -0.07 4.43
N ALA A 340 -7.10 1.11 3.95
CA ALA A 340 -8.01 2.20 3.66
C ALA A 340 -9.06 1.83 2.59
N ASP A 341 -8.66 1.16 1.50
CA ASP A 341 -9.59 0.68 0.47
C ASP A 341 -10.62 -0.33 1.02
N SER A 342 -10.26 -1.14 2.03
CA SER A 342 -11.22 -2.04 2.68
C SER A 342 -12.30 -1.27 3.42
N HIS A 343 -11.96 -0.16 4.07
CA HIS A 343 -12.92 0.75 4.74
C HIS A 343 -13.81 1.45 3.73
N GLU A 344 -13.24 1.95 2.64
CA GLU A 344 -13.98 2.57 1.56
C GLU A 344 -15.04 1.63 0.99
N TYR A 345 -14.64 0.44 0.51
CA TYR A 345 -15.57 -0.48 -0.12
C TYR A 345 -16.59 -1.08 0.84
N PHE A 346 -16.24 -1.26 2.10
CA PHE A 346 -17.21 -1.62 3.13
C PHE A 346 -18.26 -0.52 3.33
N ALA A 347 -17.85 0.76 3.32
CA ALA A 347 -18.75 1.89 3.47
C ALA A 347 -19.65 2.08 2.23
N GLU A 348 -19.07 2.03 1.04
CA GLU A 348 -19.78 2.14 -0.23
C GLU A 348 -20.82 1.02 -0.42
N ASN A 349 -20.51 -0.18 0.07
CA ASN A 349 -21.35 -1.38 -0.06
C ASN A 349 -21.90 -1.57 -1.49
N ASN A 350 -21.04 -1.48 -2.48
CA ASN A 350 -21.37 -1.55 -3.89
C ASN A 350 -20.46 -2.57 -4.62
N PRO A 351 -21.00 -3.71 -5.14
CA PRO A 351 -22.44 -4.08 -5.11
C PRO A 351 -22.94 -4.35 -3.67
N TYR A 352 -24.23 -4.12 -3.47
CA TYR A 352 -24.85 -4.28 -2.16
C TYR A 352 -24.67 -5.69 -1.58
N GLN A 353 -24.31 -5.76 -0.33
CA GLN A 353 -24.16 -6.97 0.49
C GLN A 353 -24.94 -6.79 1.80
N PRO A 354 -25.73 -7.81 2.20
CA PRO A 354 -26.52 -7.74 3.44
C PRO A 354 -25.66 -7.84 4.71
#